data_21336bbcb3e2b0d7c6459796c1720c2a
#
_entry.id   21336bbcb3e2b0d7c6459796c1720c2a
#
_cell.length_a   1.000
_cell.length_b   1.000
_cell.length_c   1.000
_cell.angle_alpha   90.00
_cell.angle_beta   90.00
_cell.angle_gamma   90.00
#
_symmetry.space_group_name_H-M   'P 1'
#
loop_
_entity.id
_entity.type
_entity.pdbx_description
1 polymer ?
#
loop_
_entity_poly.entity_id
_entity_poly.type
_entity_poly.pdbx_seq_one_letter_code
_entity_poly.pdbx_strand_id
1 'polypeptide(L)'
;ALETGELHFPLFMKPRWGSGSIGLESIADMEELDIYYHLLMKKIKKTILATASVGDEYIMIQEKLTGKEFGLDIMNDLEGNNVAVSVKQKLAMRAGETDKAITLDLPEVREIGKKIGSALKHIGNLDVDVMQNEKGEYCVLELNPRFGGGFPFSYEAGVNLPKAIIEWVRGTNVNPDILQPTYGKMFAKNDYLMEIK
;
A
#
# COMPACT_ATOMS: atom_id res chain seq x y z
N ALA A 1 17.30 -17.43 -8.09
CA ALA A 1 17.29 -15.97 -8.32
C ALA A 1 18.62 -15.34 -7.90
N LEU A 2 19.15 -15.59 -6.68
CA LEU A 2 20.47 -15.09 -6.27
C LEU A 2 21.61 -15.69 -7.09
N GLU A 3 21.57 -17.00 -7.33
CA GLU A 3 22.58 -17.69 -8.16
C GLU A 3 22.51 -17.30 -9.63
N THR A 4 21.33 -16.93 -10.12
CA THR A 4 21.12 -16.51 -11.51
C THR A 4 21.34 -15.00 -11.72
N GLY A 5 21.60 -14.25 -10.64
CA GLY A 5 21.79 -12.81 -10.71
C GLY A 5 20.51 -11.99 -10.94
N GLU A 6 19.33 -12.59 -10.73
CA GLU A 6 18.04 -11.89 -10.81
C GLU A 6 17.73 -11.07 -9.56
N LEU A 7 18.33 -11.45 -8.42
CA LEU A 7 18.25 -10.73 -7.17
C LEU A 7 19.64 -10.44 -6.63
N HIS A 8 19.82 -9.27 -6.05
CA HIS A 8 21.08 -8.80 -5.45
C HIS A 8 20.83 -8.25 -4.06
N PHE A 9 21.80 -8.43 -3.17
CA PHE A 9 21.76 -7.77 -1.86
C PHE A 9 21.96 -6.25 -1.99
N PRO A 10 21.35 -5.44 -1.10
CA PRO A 10 20.45 -5.84 -0.02
C PRO A 10 19.05 -6.23 -0.50
N LEU A 11 18.40 -7.14 0.25
CA LEU A 11 17.04 -7.60 -0.03
C LEU A 11 16.08 -7.15 1.08
N PHE A 12 14.77 -7.21 0.78
CA PHE A 12 13.73 -7.22 1.80
C PHE A 12 13.12 -8.61 1.93
N MET A 13 12.92 -9.03 3.18
CA MET A 13 12.19 -10.25 3.52
C MET A 13 10.99 -9.90 4.40
N LYS A 14 9.83 -10.44 4.06
CA LYS A 14 8.58 -10.21 4.78
C LYS A 14 7.66 -11.43 4.73
N PRO A 15 6.69 -11.55 5.66
CA PRO A 15 5.59 -12.49 5.46
C PRO A 15 4.86 -12.17 4.14
N ARG A 16 4.45 -13.20 3.42
CA ARG A 16 3.68 -13.05 2.17
C ARG A 16 2.31 -12.39 2.43
N TRP A 17 1.75 -12.64 3.61
CA TRP A 17 0.49 -12.08 4.09
C TRP A 17 0.72 -11.34 5.41
N GLY A 18 0.10 -10.19 5.58
CA GLY A 18 0.25 -9.39 6.80
C GLY A 18 -0.04 -7.92 6.56
N SER A 19 0.19 -7.10 7.57
CA SER A 19 0.02 -5.65 7.52
C SER A 19 0.95 -4.95 8.52
N GLY A 20 1.13 -3.63 8.37
CA GLY A 20 1.84 -2.80 9.35
C GLY A 20 3.33 -3.11 9.46
N SER A 21 3.97 -3.55 8.38
CA SER A 21 5.42 -3.87 8.33
C SER A 21 5.86 -4.96 9.35
N ILE A 22 4.93 -5.79 9.84
CA ILE A 22 5.24 -6.86 10.80
C ILE A 22 6.12 -7.91 10.12
N GLY A 23 7.33 -8.12 10.68
CA GLY A 23 8.28 -9.11 10.17
C GLY A 23 8.96 -8.70 8.86
N LEU A 24 8.93 -7.42 8.50
CA LEU A 24 9.72 -6.86 7.42
C LEU A 24 11.15 -6.63 7.90
N GLU A 25 12.11 -7.26 7.23
CA GLU A 25 13.53 -7.14 7.54
C GLU A 25 14.35 -6.81 6.30
N SER A 26 15.36 -5.95 6.47
CA SER A 26 16.36 -5.68 5.45
C SER A 26 17.51 -6.65 5.61
N ILE A 27 17.87 -7.34 4.55
CA ILE A 27 18.84 -8.44 4.53
C ILE A 27 20.06 -7.98 3.73
N ALA A 28 21.22 -7.91 4.38
CA ALA A 28 22.45 -7.41 3.76
C ALA A 28 23.25 -8.50 3.03
N ASP A 29 23.17 -9.76 3.48
CA ASP A 29 23.97 -10.85 2.95
C ASP A 29 23.30 -12.24 3.18
N MET A 30 23.99 -13.29 2.78
CA MET A 30 23.51 -14.68 2.92
C MET A 30 23.41 -15.16 4.36
N GLU A 31 24.27 -14.68 5.25
CA GLU A 31 24.25 -15.08 6.68
C GLU A 31 23.01 -14.50 7.36
N GLU A 32 22.71 -13.22 7.12
CA GLU A 32 21.47 -12.59 7.58
C GLU A 32 20.24 -13.27 6.98
N LEU A 33 20.26 -13.62 5.70
CA LEU A 33 19.17 -14.30 5.02
C LEU A 33 18.79 -15.59 5.73
N ASP A 34 19.75 -16.43 6.05
CA ASP A 34 19.52 -17.73 6.71
C ASP A 34 18.96 -17.55 8.13
N ILE A 35 19.57 -16.67 8.92
CA ILE A 35 19.16 -16.38 10.30
C ILE A 35 17.72 -15.84 10.34
N TYR A 36 17.45 -14.80 9.55
CA TYR A 36 16.13 -14.14 9.56
C TYR A 36 15.05 -15.03 8.96
N TYR A 37 15.36 -15.83 7.92
CA TYR A 37 14.41 -16.77 7.34
C TYR A 37 13.89 -17.74 8.39
N HIS A 38 14.79 -18.40 9.14
CA HIS A 38 14.40 -19.35 10.18
C HIS A 38 13.64 -18.68 11.33
N LEU A 39 14.04 -17.47 11.73
CA LEU A 39 13.36 -16.70 12.76
C LEU A 39 11.95 -16.31 12.33
N LEU A 40 11.80 -15.79 11.12
CA LEU A 40 10.53 -15.35 10.57
C LEU A 40 9.57 -16.54 10.39
N MET A 41 10.03 -17.66 9.86
CA MET A 41 9.25 -18.90 9.75
C MET A 41 8.72 -19.35 11.11
N LYS A 42 9.57 -19.31 12.16
CA LYS A 42 9.16 -19.66 13.52
C LYS A 42 8.13 -18.71 14.10
N LYS A 43 8.22 -17.40 13.78
CA LYS A 43 7.24 -16.38 14.19
C LYS A 43 5.90 -16.60 13.48
N ILE A 44 5.91 -16.76 12.15
CA ILE A 44 4.69 -16.93 11.33
C ILE A 44 3.89 -18.13 11.80
N LYS A 45 4.54 -19.29 11.98
CA LYS A 45 3.89 -20.54 12.43
C LYS A 45 3.17 -20.44 13.77
N LYS A 46 3.46 -19.42 14.58
CA LYS A 46 2.81 -19.15 15.86
C LYS A 46 1.67 -18.11 15.78
N THR A 47 1.37 -17.61 14.59
CA THR A 47 0.38 -16.55 14.39
C THR A 47 -0.72 -17.02 13.44
N ILE A 48 -1.78 -16.23 13.35
CA ILE A 48 -2.87 -16.42 12.39
C ILE A 48 -2.37 -16.38 10.92
N LEU A 49 -1.19 -15.81 10.66
CA LEU A 49 -0.60 -15.75 9.33
C LEU A 49 -0.31 -17.14 8.76
N ALA A 50 -0.11 -18.14 9.62
CA ALA A 50 0.07 -19.52 9.19
C ALA A 50 -1.17 -20.08 8.46
N THR A 51 -2.37 -19.59 8.77
CA THR A 51 -3.63 -20.05 8.14
C THR A 51 -3.92 -19.33 6.84
N ALA A 52 -3.26 -18.22 6.56
CA ALA A 52 -3.45 -17.43 5.35
C ALA A 52 -2.62 -17.93 4.15
N SER A 53 -1.64 -18.81 4.39
CA SER A 53 -0.77 -19.32 3.34
C SER A 53 -1.38 -20.55 2.66
N VAL A 54 -1.22 -20.60 1.34
CA VAL A 54 -1.51 -21.79 0.54
C VAL A 54 -0.20 -22.56 0.38
N GLY A 55 -0.10 -23.75 0.94
CA GLY A 55 1.14 -24.53 0.96
C GLY A 55 2.18 -23.97 1.94
N ASP A 56 3.46 -24.09 1.61
CA ASP A 56 4.59 -23.68 2.46
C ASP A 56 5.17 -22.29 2.09
N GLU A 57 4.45 -21.51 1.28
CA GLU A 57 4.90 -20.20 0.80
C GLU A 57 4.57 -19.06 1.79
N TYR A 58 5.24 -19.05 2.92
CA TYR A 58 4.98 -18.09 4.01
C TYR A 58 5.75 -16.78 3.87
N ILE A 59 6.90 -16.80 3.19
CA ILE A 59 7.86 -15.70 3.14
C ILE A 59 8.01 -15.21 1.71
N MET A 60 8.08 -13.91 1.54
CA MET A 60 8.42 -13.22 0.30
C MET A 60 9.79 -12.56 0.47
N ILE A 61 10.67 -12.77 -0.52
CA ILE A 61 11.98 -12.12 -0.61
C ILE A 61 11.96 -11.28 -1.88
N GLN A 62 12.31 -10.01 -1.76
CA GLN A 62 12.24 -9.02 -2.83
C GLN A 62 13.52 -8.18 -2.87
N GLU A 63 13.78 -7.57 -4.01
CA GLU A 63 14.76 -6.50 -4.13
C GLU A 63 14.43 -5.36 -3.15
N LYS A 64 15.45 -4.80 -2.50
CA LYS A 64 15.30 -3.63 -1.66
C LYS A 64 15.31 -2.37 -2.52
N LEU A 65 14.16 -1.75 -2.65
CA LEU A 65 14.04 -0.46 -3.32
C LEU A 65 14.40 0.68 -2.36
N THR A 66 15.02 1.74 -2.89
CA THR A 66 15.54 2.88 -2.10
C THR A 66 14.97 4.22 -2.53
N GLY A 67 14.10 4.24 -3.52
CA GLY A 67 13.52 5.47 -4.07
C GLY A 67 12.36 6.02 -3.24
N LYS A 68 11.64 6.96 -3.84
CA LYS A 68 10.46 7.57 -3.22
C LYS A 68 9.32 6.57 -3.15
N GLU A 69 8.61 6.57 -2.03
CA GLU A 69 7.44 5.74 -1.81
C GLU A 69 6.14 6.54 -1.99
N PHE A 70 5.18 5.93 -2.66
CA PHE A 70 3.87 6.49 -2.95
C PHE A 70 2.77 5.55 -2.48
N GLY A 71 1.72 6.12 -1.90
CA GLY A 71 0.47 5.42 -1.63
C GLY A 71 -0.58 5.82 -2.65
N LEU A 72 -1.29 4.84 -3.18
CA LEU A 72 -2.41 5.06 -4.08
C LEU A 72 -3.71 4.61 -3.39
N ASP A 73 -4.75 5.43 -3.49
CA ASP A 73 -6.11 4.97 -3.29
C ASP A 73 -6.73 4.78 -4.68
N ILE A 74 -6.92 3.52 -5.06
CA ILE A 74 -7.55 3.15 -6.32
C ILE A 74 -9.01 2.86 -6.03
N MET A 75 -9.89 3.67 -6.62
CA MET A 75 -11.31 3.67 -6.32
C MET A 75 -12.11 3.12 -7.49
N ASN A 76 -12.86 2.06 -7.22
CA ASN A 76 -13.80 1.48 -8.16
C ASN A 76 -15.23 1.65 -7.64
N ASP A 77 -16.20 1.72 -8.58
CA ASP A 77 -17.64 1.70 -8.26
C ASP A 77 -18.12 0.31 -7.84
N LEU A 78 -19.44 0.16 -7.66
CA LEU A 78 -20.04 -1.12 -7.25
C LEU A 78 -20.04 -2.17 -8.37
N GLU A 79 -19.85 -1.77 -9.61
CA GLU A 79 -19.72 -2.63 -10.80
C GLU A 79 -18.26 -3.02 -11.08
N GLY A 80 -17.30 -2.49 -10.29
CA GLY A 80 -15.87 -2.74 -10.45
C GLY A 80 -15.20 -1.89 -11.53
N ASN A 81 -15.83 -0.80 -11.98
CA ASN A 81 -15.22 0.13 -12.90
C ASN A 81 -14.33 1.12 -12.14
N ASN A 82 -13.12 1.39 -12.66
CA ASN A 82 -12.24 2.37 -12.05
C ASN A 82 -12.79 3.78 -12.26
N VAL A 83 -13.07 4.49 -11.18
CA VAL A 83 -13.65 5.85 -11.20
C VAL A 83 -12.67 6.95 -10.82
N ALA A 84 -11.67 6.63 -9.98
CA ALA A 84 -10.62 7.59 -9.62
C ALA A 84 -9.37 6.89 -9.05
N VAL A 85 -8.25 7.60 -9.08
CA VAL A 85 -7.00 7.22 -8.41
C VAL A 85 -6.41 8.46 -7.75
N SER A 86 -6.27 8.41 -6.42
CA SER A 86 -5.56 9.44 -5.65
C SER A 86 -4.13 8.97 -5.40
N VAL A 87 -3.16 9.84 -5.68
CA VAL A 87 -1.73 9.57 -5.49
C VAL A 87 -1.16 10.50 -4.43
N LYS A 88 -0.42 9.94 -3.49
CA LYS A 88 0.29 10.69 -2.47
C LYS A 88 1.70 10.15 -2.28
N GLN A 89 2.68 11.04 -2.14
CA GLN A 89 4.03 10.65 -1.73
C GLN A 89 4.07 10.53 -0.22
N LYS A 90 4.57 9.41 0.29
CA LYS A 90 4.84 9.21 1.72
C LYS A 90 6.11 9.98 2.09
N LEU A 91 6.01 10.91 3.02
CA LEU A 91 7.12 11.75 3.48
C LEU A 91 7.72 11.27 4.80
N ALA A 92 6.90 10.65 5.64
CA ALA A 92 7.33 10.01 6.88
C ALA A 92 6.41 8.86 7.24
N MET A 93 7.01 7.84 7.86
CA MET A 93 6.32 6.67 8.39
C MET A 93 6.43 6.65 9.92
N ARG A 94 5.39 6.15 10.61
CA ARG A 94 5.38 5.92 12.05
C ARG A 94 4.67 4.62 12.36
N ALA A 95 5.36 3.71 13.02
CA ALA A 95 4.84 2.39 13.39
C ALA A 95 4.22 1.60 12.21
N GLY A 96 4.87 1.65 11.03
CA GLY A 96 4.40 0.94 9.84
C GLY A 96 3.25 1.60 9.08
N GLU A 97 2.85 2.81 9.48
CA GLU A 97 1.81 3.59 8.79
C GLU A 97 2.34 4.94 8.29
N THR A 98 1.71 5.47 7.25
CA THR A 98 1.99 6.82 6.76
C THR A 98 1.66 7.85 7.83
N ASP A 99 2.66 8.64 8.25
CA ASP A 99 2.54 9.71 9.24
C ASP A 99 2.46 11.10 8.58
N LYS A 100 3.21 11.30 7.49
CA LYS A 100 3.16 12.53 6.69
C LYS A 100 3.10 12.19 5.21
N ALA A 101 2.27 12.89 4.46
CA ALA A 101 2.15 12.72 3.03
C ALA A 101 1.80 14.03 2.32
N ILE A 102 2.11 14.09 1.02
CA ILE A 102 1.69 15.14 0.12
C ILE A 102 0.95 14.54 -1.06
N THR A 103 -0.21 15.10 -1.42
CA THR A 103 -0.96 14.70 -2.61
C THR A 103 -0.31 15.26 -3.85
N LEU A 104 -0.12 14.43 -4.88
CA LEU A 104 0.60 14.80 -6.10
C LEU A 104 -0.19 14.45 -7.36
N ASP A 105 -0.07 15.31 -8.37
CA ASP A 105 -0.50 14.98 -9.73
C ASP A 105 0.68 14.30 -10.46
N LEU A 106 0.67 12.98 -10.42
CA LEU A 106 1.65 12.13 -11.11
C LEU A 106 0.93 11.22 -12.11
N PRO A 107 0.79 11.67 -13.37
CA PRO A 107 0.05 10.93 -14.40
C PRO A 107 0.54 9.50 -14.60
N GLU A 108 1.85 9.26 -14.57
CA GLU A 108 2.46 7.95 -14.74
C GLU A 108 2.02 6.97 -13.63
N VAL A 109 2.06 7.40 -12.37
CA VAL A 109 1.65 6.59 -11.22
C VAL A 109 0.13 6.39 -11.23
N ARG A 110 -0.62 7.43 -11.60
CA ARG A 110 -2.08 7.34 -11.74
C ARG A 110 -2.50 6.32 -12.81
N GLU A 111 -1.79 6.25 -13.93
CA GLU A 111 -2.06 5.24 -14.98
C GLU A 111 -1.75 3.80 -14.49
N ILE A 112 -0.74 3.60 -13.65
CA ILE A 112 -0.52 2.31 -12.97
C ILE A 112 -1.77 1.95 -12.14
N GLY A 113 -2.26 2.88 -11.33
CA GLY A 113 -3.46 2.68 -10.52
C GLY A 113 -4.69 2.33 -11.35
N LYS A 114 -4.93 3.03 -12.46
CA LYS A 114 -6.05 2.72 -13.37
C LYS A 114 -5.95 1.32 -13.97
N LYS A 115 -4.77 0.93 -14.42
CA LYS A 115 -4.54 -0.43 -14.93
C LYS A 115 -4.84 -1.50 -13.89
N ILE A 116 -4.37 -1.31 -12.65
CA ILE A 116 -4.64 -2.21 -11.54
C ILE A 116 -6.14 -2.28 -11.25
N GLY A 117 -6.81 -1.13 -11.09
CA GLY A 117 -8.24 -1.05 -10.80
C GLY A 117 -9.10 -1.74 -11.86
N SER A 118 -8.77 -1.51 -13.13
CA SER A 118 -9.49 -2.11 -14.27
C SER A 118 -9.24 -3.62 -14.41
N ALA A 119 -8.05 -4.09 -14.03
CA ALA A 119 -7.71 -5.51 -14.10
C ALA A 119 -8.33 -6.31 -12.95
N LEU A 120 -8.27 -5.78 -11.72
CA LEU A 120 -8.78 -6.47 -10.53
C LEU A 120 -10.29 -6.35 -10.37
N LYS A 121 -10.91 -5.28 -10.87
CA LYS A 121 -12.34 -5.01 -10.76
C LYS A 121 -12.87 -5.13 -9.31
N HIS A 122 -12.04 -4.74 -8.34
CA HIS A 122 -12.44 -4.68 -6.95
C HIS A 122 -13.55 -3.63 -6.74
N ILE A 123 -14.29 -3.75 -5.66
CA ILE A 123 -15.32 -2.77 -5.27
C ILE A 123 -14.76 -1.87 -4.16
N GLY A 124 -14.98 -0.55 -4.27
CA GLY A 124 -14.56 0.42 -3.27
C GLY A 124 -13.09 0.77 -3.36
N ASN A 125 -12.37 0.80 -2.23
CA ASN A 125 -10.97 1.21 -2.17
C ASN A 125 -9.99 0.05 -2.22
N LEU A 126 -8.95 0.21 -3.02
CA LEU A 126 -7.73 -0.60 -2.98
C LEU A 126 -6.57 0.31 -2.62
N ASP A 127 -5.96 0.07 -1.47
CA ASP A 127 -4.75 0.75 -1.01
C ASP A 127 -3.53 0.04 -1.62
N VAL A 128 -2.73 0.77 -2.39
CA VAL A 128 -1.58 0.23 -3.12
C VAL A 128 -0.33 1.02 -2.80
N ASP A 129 0.73 0.32 -2.43
CA ASP A 129 2.04 0.90 -2.24
C ASP A 129 2.91 0.73 -3.50
N VAL A 130 3.51 1.83 -3.92
CA VAL A 130 4.39 1.93 -5.09
C VAL A 130 5.68 2.61 -4.68
N MET A 131 6.81 2.11 -5.14
CA MET A 131 8.12 2.72 -4.88
C MET A 131 8.92 2.85 -6.17
N GLN A 132 9.75 3.88 -6.27
CA GLN A 132 10.71 4.01 -7.34
C GLN A 132 11.93 3.12 -7.09
N ASN A 133 12.43 2.48 -8.13
CA ASN A 133 13.75 1.84 -8.12
C ASN A 133 14.86 2.88 -8.43
N GLU A 134 16.11 2.44 -8.45
CA GLU A 134 17.27 3.30 -8.74
C GLU A 134 17.25 3.90 -10.15
N LYS A 135 16.53 3.29 -11.09
CA LYS A 135 16.33 3.78 -12.45
C LYS A 135 15.18 4.78 -12.58
N GLY A 136 14.46 5.03 -11.46
CA GLY A 136 13.28 5.89 -11.45
C GLY A 136 11.99 5.21 -11.93
N GLU A 137 12.03 3.90 -12.20
CA GLU A 137 10.84 3.13 -12.58
C GLU A 137 9.96 2.86 -11.36
N TYR A 138 8.65 2.82 -11.56
CA TYR A 138 7.69 2.57 -10.50
C TYR A 138 7.39 1.08 -10.35
N CYS A 139 7.64 0.55 -9.16
CA CYS A 139 7.41 -0.85 -8.79
C CYS A 139 6.25 -0.93 -7.78
N VAL A 140 5.29 -1.80 -8.03
CA VAL A 140 4.19 -2.09 -7.10
C VAL A 140 4.71 -3.00 -6.00
N LEU A 141 4.54 -2.60 -4.74
CA LEU A 141 5.02 -3.34 -3.57
C LEU A 141 3.96 -4.26 -2.98
N GLU A 142 2.74 -3.75 -2.83
CA GLU A 142 1.64 -4.50 -2.25
C GLU A 142 0.28 -3.92 -2.63
N LEU A 143 -0.74 -4.77 -2.54
CA LEU A 143 -2.13 -4.43 -2.82
C LEU A 143 -2.98 -4.84 -1.62
N ASN A 144 -3.70 -3.88 -1.06
CA ASN A 144 -4.52 -4.07 0.12
C ASN A 144 -5.98 -3.71 -0.20
N PRO A 145 -6.91 -4.69 -0.40
CA PRO A 145 -8.29 -4.43 -0.79
C PRO A 145 -9.13 -3.93 0.40
N ARG A 146 -8.80 -2.75 0.88
CA ARG A 146 -9.42 -2.04 2.00
C ARG A 146 -9.02 -0.57 2.00
N PHE A 147 -9.64 0.23 2.86
CA PHE A 147 -9.12 1.55 3.18
C PHE A 147 -7.78 1.41 3.92
N GLY A 148 -6.75 2.07 3.41
CA GLY A 148 -5.41 2.09 4.00
C GLY A 148 -5.25 3.13 5.10
N GLY A 149 -4.19 3.01 5.90
CA GLY A 149 -3.78 4.04 6.86
C GLY A 149 -3.46 5.39 6.21
N GLY A 150 -3.21 5.39 4.89
CA GLY A 150 -3.01 6.58 4.07
C GLY A 150 -4.29 7.22 3.52
N PHE A 151 -5.46 6.57 3.57
CA PHE A 151 -6.70 7.12 3.02
C PHE A 151 -7.12 8.48 3.65
N PRO A 152 -6.95 8.73 4.96
CA PRO A 152 -7.26 10.02 5.54
C PRO A 152 -6.60 11.21 4.83
N PHE A 153 -5.40 11.05 4.29
CA PHE A 153 -4.72 12.09 3.52
C PHE A 153 -5.44 12.42 2.20
N SER A 154 -5.97 11.40 1.52
CA SER A 154 -6.81 11.58 0.32
C SER A 154 -8.14 12.23 0.69
N TYR A 155 -8.75 11.83 1.81
CA TYR A 155 -10.00 12.38 2.32
C TYR A 155 -9.87 13.88 2.63
N GLU A 156 -8.85 14.28 3.38
CA GLU A 156 -8.57 15.68 3.71
C GLU A 156 -8.21 16.51 2.46
N ALA A 157 -7.73 15.87 1.41
CA ALA A 157 -7.49 16.50 0.13
C ALA A 157 -8.76 16.64 -0.74
N GLY A 158 -9.92 16.14 -0.27
CA GLY A 158 -11.22 16.29 -0.94
C GLY A 158 -11.84 14.99 -1.45
N VAL A 159 -11.15 13.85 -1.35
CA VAL A 159 -11.69 12.55 -1.82
C VAL A 159 -12.68 11.97 -0.81
N ASN A 160 -13.95 11.94 -1.15
CA ASN A 160 -14.99 11.39 -0.27
C ASN A 160 -15.60 10.11 -0.85
N LEU A 161 -14.79 9.04 -0.95
CA LEU A 161 -15.26 7.73 -1.39
C LEU A 161 -16.35 7.12 -0.49
N PRO A 162 -16.33 7.26 0.85
CA PRO A 162 -17.42 6.77 1.68
C PRO A 162 -18.79 7.35 1.29
N LYS A 163 -18.85 8.67 0.99
CA LYS A 163 -20.06 9.30 0.48
C LYS A 163 -20.46 8.72 -0.87
N ALA A 164 -19.51 8.58 -1.80
CA ALA A 164 -19.78 8.02 -3.12
C ALA A 164 -20.37 6.60 -3.03
N ILE A 165 -19.82 5.74 -2.17
CA ILE A 165 -20.33 4.38 -1.94
C ILE A 165 -21.79 4.42 -1.44
N ILE A 166 -22.11 5.30 -0.49
CA ILE A 166 -23.48 5.45 0.02
C ILE A 166 -24.44 5.91 -1.09
N GLU A 167 -24.01 6.86 -1.93
CA GLU A 167 -24.81 7.36 -3.05
C GLU A 167 -25.04 6.26 -4.09
N TRP A 168 -24.02 5.49 -4.45
CA TRP A 168 -24.15 4.34 -5.36
C TRP A 168 -25.13 3.28 -4.83
N VAL A 169 -24.99 2.89 -3.54
CA VAL A 169 -25.91 1.91 -2.91
C VAL A 169 -27.36 2.42 -2.93
N ARG A 170 -27.58 3.73 -2.86
CA ARG A 170 -28.90 4.34 -2.95
C ARG A 170 -29.42 4.50 -4.39
N GLY A 171 -28.61 4.14 -5.38
CA GLY A 171 -28.95 4.33 -6.79
C GLY A 171 -28.96 5.80 -7.23
N THR A 172 -28.26 6.68 -6.51
CA THR A 172 -28.16 8.12 -6.87
C THR A 172 -26.89 8.38 -7.66
N ASN A 173 -26.95 9.40 -8.55
CA ASN A 173 -25.77 9.81 -9.29
C ASN A 173 -24.73 10.46 -8.36
N VAL A 174 -23.48 10.00 -8.45
CA VAL A 174 -22.34 10.58 -7.74
C VAL A 174 -21.73 11.68 -8.56
N ASN A 175 -21.53 12.87 -7.97
CA ASN A 175 -20.71 13.91 -8.59
C ASN A 175 -19.24 13.44 -8.61
N PRO A 176 -18.59 13.27 -9.79
CA PRO A 176 -17.20 12.81 -9.89
C PRO A 176 -16.20 13.69 -9.14
N ASP A 177 -16.49 14.97 -8.92
CA ASP A 177 -15.59 15.91 -8.26
C ASP A 177 -15.28 15.50 -6.81
N ILE A 178 -16.21 14.80 -6.13
CA ILE A 178 -15.98 14.33 -4.76
C ILE A 178 -14.95 13.20 -4.68
N LEU A 179 -14.50 12.67 -5.81
CA LEU A 179 -13.47 11.62 -5.90
C LEU A 179 -12.12 12.17 -6.38
N GLN A 180 -12.03 13.48 -6.65
CA GLN A 180 -10.80 14.10 -7.14
C GLN A 180 -10.05 14.79 -6.00
N PRO A 181 -8.76 14.44 -5.76
CA PRO A 181 -7.98 15.11 -4.74
C PRO A 181 -7.54 16.50 -5.19
N THR A 182 -7.45 17.44 -4.25
CA THR A 182 -6.66 18.65 -4.45
C THR A 182 -5.18 18.31 -4.33
N TYR A 183 -4.41 18.59 -5.36
CA TYR A 183 -2.97 18.30 -5.38
C TYR A 183 -2.15 19.34 -4.63
N GLY A 184 -0.94 18.94 -4.21
CA GLY A 184 0.01 19.80 -3.48
C GLY A 184 -0.37 20.01 -2.00
N LYS A 185 -1.38 19.31 -1.47
CA LYS A 185 -1.75 19.38 -0.06
C LYS A 185 -0.88 18.45 0.76
N MET A 186 -0.23 19.02 1.77
CA MET A 186 0.62 18.29 2.71
C MET A 186 -0.08 18.20 4.06
N PHE A 187 -0.11 16.99 4.62
CA PHE A 187 -0.73 16.72 5.91
C PHE A 187 0.21 15.86 6.77
N ALA A 188 0.02 15.95 8.07
CA ALA A 188 0.63 15.09 9.07
C ALA A 188 -0.43 14.57 10.03
N LYS A 189 -0.32 13.31 10.46
CA LYS A 189 -1.14 12.78 11.56
C LYS A 189 -0.74 13.45 12.88
N ASN A 190 -1.72 13.66 13.74
CA ASN A 190 -1.52 14.17 15.08
C ASN A 190 -2.31 13.33 16.08
N ASP A 191 -1.70 13.08 17.23
CA ASP A 191 -2.32 12.33 18.31
C ASP A 191 -2.85 13.31 19.37
N TYR A 192 -4.05 13.04 19.86
CA TYR A 192 -4.65 13.81 20.95
C TYR A 192 -4.71 12.97 22.20
N LEU A 193 -4.44 13.59 23.35
CA LEU A 193 -4.74 12.98 24.65
C LEU A 193 -6.24 13.12 24.91
N MET A 194 -6.89 12.01 25.27
CA MET A 194 -8.29 11.97 25.66
C MET A 194 -8.41 11.42 27.07
N GLU A 195 -9.17 12.11 27.91
CA GLU A 195 -9.52 11.59 29.23
C GLU A 195 -10.47 10.40 29.08
N ILE A 196 -10.10 9.29 29.71
CA ILE A 196 -10.94 8.09 29.78
C ILE A 196 -11.64 8.12 31.15
N LYS A 197 -12.95 8.16 31.14
CA LYS A 197 -13.79 8.10 32.34
C LYS A 197 -14.20 6.67 32.64
#